data_2674ef071169821bc9137547a42c8010
#
_entry.id   2674ef071169821bc9137547a42c8010
#
_cell.length_a   1.000
_cell.length_b   1.000
_cell.length_c   1.000
_cell.angle_alpha   90.00
_cell.angle_beta   90.00
_cell.angle_gamma   90.00
#
_symmetry.space_group_name_H-M   'P 1'
#
loop_
_entity.id
_entity.type
_entity.pdbx_description
1 polymer ?
#
loop_
_entity_poly.entity_id
_entity_poly.type
_entity_poly.pdbx_seq_one_letter_code
_entity_poly.pdbx_strand_id
1 'polypeptide(L)'
;MSDYQQPPPINPYDSPETVRPGMSGGTKVLLGLGIGCGVLVLLCCGVFGIGGYFFGRSVQHAMSEDPATIRNVTDSIVTIEIPPPLEPKMSLDWTMPILDRKVMTMAIYGDKQDHSGLVLFQLAEDLGDREAMDMQFRNSLRQSGRSQWKEVELKASETFKTEINGSPAEFTLGVGKDEKSGREVAQATGTFSGKGGPAMLFLQVNAKDFTKDQVMEILKSMK
;
A
#
# COMPACT_ATOMS: atom_id res chain seq x y z
N MET A 1 15.70 -95.75 -29.51
CA MET A 1 14.54 -95.92 -28.60
C MET A 1 14.33 -94.51 -27.99
N SER A 2 13.36 -93.80 -28.49
CA SER A 2 13.01 -92.43 -28.03
C SER A 2 11.86 -92.55 -27.02
N ASP A 3 12.14 -92.26 -25.77
CA ASP A 3 11.13 -92.11 -24.72
C ASP A 3 10.25 -90.86 -24.98
N TYR A 4 9.02 -91.12 -25.39
CA TYR A 4 7.97 -90.14 -25.46
C TYR A 4 7.39 -89.99 -24.06
N GLN A 5 7.82 -88.91 -23.34
CA GLN A 5 7.11 -88.51 -22.11
C GLN A 5 5.84 -87.77 -22.48
N GLN A 6 4.70 -88.43 -22.11
CA GLN A 6 3.35 -87.80 -22.22
C GLN A 6 3.28 -86.54 -21.33
N PRO A 7 2.76 -85.45 -21.86
CA PRO A 7 2.50 -84.24 -21.01
C PRO A 7 1.41 -84.61 -19.98
N PRO A 8 1.49 -84.00 -18.77
CA PRO A 8 0.51 -84.21 -17.72
C PRO A 8 -0.88 -83.69 -18.13
N PRO A 9 -1.94 -84.27 -17.63
CA PRO A 9 -3.33 -83.92 -17.96
C PRO A 9 -3.65 -82.52 -17.42
N ILE A 10 -4.16 -81.63 -18.28
CA ILE A 10 -4.63 -80.31 -17.96
C ILE A 10 -5.89 -80.42 -17.08
N ASN A 11 -5.84 -79.93 -15.88
CA ASN A 11 -6.96 -79.91 -14.94
C ASN A 11 -7.95 -78.78 -15.38
N PRO A 12 -9.21 -79.10 -15.76
CA PRO A 12 -10.16 -78.11 -16.29
C PRO A 12 -10.73 -77.17 -15.24
N TYR A 13 -10.26 -77.24 -13.98
CA TYR A 13 -10.69 -76.36 -12.89
C TYR A 13 -9.66 -75.31 -12.46
N ASP A 14 -8.54 -75.19 -13.16
CA ASP A 14 -7.65 -74.11 -12.92
C ASP A 14 -8.25 -72.81 -13.55
N SER A 15 -9.11 -72.16 -12.77
CA SER A 15 -9.58 -70.80 -13.08
C SER A 15 -8.39 -69.85 -13.05
N PRO A 16 -8.19 -69.02 -14.09
CA PRO A 16 -7.11 -68.02 -14.04
C PRO A 16 -7.32 -67.07 -12.84
N GLU A 17 -6.40 -67.11 -11.90
CA GLU A 17 -6.35 -66.12 -10.83
C GLU A 17 -6.37 -64.73 -11.48
N THR A 18 -7.48 -64.01 -11.30
CA THR A 18 -7.57 -62.63 -11.70
C THR A 18 -6.58 -61.82 -10.81
N VAL A 19 -5.40 -61.63 -11.34
CA VAL A 19 -4.40 -60.69 -10.77
C VAL A 19 -5.03 -59.31 -10.80
N ARG A 20 -5.59 -58.88 -9.67
CA ARG A 20 -6.03 -57.50 -9.51
C ARG A 20 -4.79 -56.63 -9.67
N PRO A 21 -4.75 -55.66 -10.64
CA PRO A 21 -3.62 -54.78 -10.80
C PRO A 21 -3.52 -53.94 -9.53
N GLY A 22 -2.57 -54.29 -8.65
CA GLY A 22 -2.23 -53.50 -7.50
C GLY A 22 -1.69 -52.15 -8.02
N MET A 23 -2.31 -51.07 -7.59
CA MET A 23 -1.81 -49.71 -7.93
C MET A 23 -0.32 -49.64 -7.64
N SER A 24 0.48 -49.33 -8.67
CA SER A 24 1.93 -49.19 -8.54
C SER A 24 2.27 -48.16 -7.48
N GLY A 25 3.36 -48.36 -6.73
CA GLY A 25 3.78 -47.43 -5.67
C GLY A 25 3.91 -46.00 -6.17
N GLY A 26 4.28 -45.78 -7.43
CA GLY A 26 4.33 -44.46 -8.07
C GLY A 26 2.98 -43.76 -8.19
N THR A 27 1.90 -44.50 -8.46
CA THR A 27 0.55 -43.91 -8.54
C THR A 27 0.04 -43.44 -7.17
N LYS A 28 0.40 -44.15 -6.10
CA LYS A 28 0.06 -43.72 -4.72
C LYS A 28 0.81 -42.45 -4.30
N VAL A 29 2.08 -42.33 -4.70
CA VAL A 29 2.88 -41.14 -4.42
C VAL A 29 2.37 -39.94 -5.24
N LEU A 30 2.05 -40.11 -6.52
CA LEU A 30 1.47 -39.05 -7.36
C LEU A 30 0.11 -38.59 -6.85
N LEU A 31 -0.76 -39.53 -6.41
CA LEU A 31 -2.06 -39.18 -5.85
C LEU A 31 -1.90 -38.39 -4.53
N GLY A 32 -0.99 -38.82 -3.66
CA GLY A 32 -0.67 -38.12 -2.40
C GLY A 32 -0.11 -36.71 -2.63
N LEU A 33 0.78 -36.56 -3.59
CA LEU A 33 1.36 -35.26 -3.97
C LEU A 33 0.30 -34.33 -4.59
N GLY A 34 -0.56 -34.87 -5.45
CA GLY A 34 -1.65 -34.12 -6.08
C GLY A 34 -2.68 -33.60 -5.07
N ILE A 35 -3.08 -34.44 -4.12
CA ILE A 35 -4.01 -34.05 -3.05
C ILE A 35 -3.33 -33.04 -2.12
N GLY A 36 -2.06 -33.25 -1.74
CA GLY A 36 -1.31 -32.34 -0.89
C GLY A 36 -1.15 -30.95 -1.51
N CYS A 37 -0.75 -30.86 -2.79
CA CYS A 37 -0.69 -29.61 -3.52
C CYS A 37 -2.07 -28.95 -3.68
N GLY A 38 -3.11 -29.74 -3.97
CA GLY A 38 -4.47 -29.22 -4.10
C GLY A 38 -4.99 -28.60 -2.81
N VAL A 39 -4.78 -29.26 -1.67
CA VAL A 39 -5.16 -28.72 -0.34
C VAL A 39 -4.37 -27.46 -0.02
N LEU A 40 -3.07 -27.42 -0.32
CA LEU A 40 -2.21 -26.27 -0.07
C LEU A 40 -2.62 -25.06 -0.92
N VAL A 41 -2.97 -25.27 -2.19
CA VAL A 41 -3.50 -24.23 -3.08
C VAL A 41 -4.85 -23.73 -2.59
N LEU A 42 -5.76 -24.61 -2.17
CA LEU A 42 -7.07 -24.21 -1.61
C LEU A 42 -6.91 -23.42 -0.31
N LEU A 43 -5.99 -23.81 0.57
CA LEU A 43 -5.69 -23.08 1.79
C LEU A 43 -5.09 -21.69 1.46
N CYS A 44 -4.12 -21.62 0.56
CA CYS A 44 -3.58 -20.35 0.12
C CYS A 44 -4.65 -19.45 -0.52
N CYS A 45 -5.41 -19.96 -1.50
CA CYS A 45 -6.48 -19.19 -2.12
C CYS A 45 -7.59 -18.81 -1.14
N GLY A 46 -7.93 -19.69 -0.18
CA GLY A 46 -8.88 -19.39 0.88
C GLY A 46 -8.40 -18.27 1.81
N VAL A 47 -7.18 -18.37 2.31
CA VAL A 47 -6.60 -17.36 3.18
C VAL A 47 -6.41 -16.03 2.45
N PHE A 48 -5.87 -16.03 1.23
CA PHE A 48 -5.69 -14.81 0.44
C PHE A 48 -7.01 -14.25 -0.07
N GLY A 49 -7.97 -15.09 -0.47
CA GLY A 49 -9.29 -14.66 -0.93
C GLY A 49 -10.13 -14.05 0.20
N ILE A 50 -10.23 -14.76 1.31
CA ILE A 50 -10.99 -14.31 2.48
C ILE A 50 -10.28 -13.12 3.14
N GLY A 51 -8.96 -13.23 3.35
CA GLY A 51 -8.15 -12.15 3.91
C GLY A 51 -8.20 -10.90 3.04
N GLY A 52 -8.06 -11.02 1.72
CA GLY A 52 -8.17 -9.92 0.77
C GLY A 52 -9.55 -9.27 0.74
N TYR A 53 -10.62 -10.07 0.85
CA TYR A 53 -11.99 -9.55 0.94
C TYR A 53 -12.21 -8.74 2.23
N PHE A 54 -11.80 -9.27 3.38
CA PHE A 54 -11.93 -8.55 4.66
C PHE A 54 -11.04 -7.33 4.70
N PHE A 55 -9.83 -7.41 4.18
CA PHE A 55 -8.91 -6.28 4.08
C PHE A 55 -9.48 -5.17 3.18
N GLY A 56 -9.95 -5.51 1.98
CA GLY A 56 -10.55 -4.55 1.06
C GLY A 56 -11.78 -3.85 1.65
N ARG A 57 -12.63 -4.62 2.33
CA ARG A 57 -13.81 -4.06 3.00
C ARG A 57 -13.44 -3.14 4.18
N SER A 58 -12.42 -3.53 4.95
CA SER A 58 -11.90 -2.72 6.07
C SER A 58 -11.35 -1.38 5.59
N VAL A 59 -10.59 -1.38 4.50
CA VAL A 59 -10.05 -0.15 3.88
C VAL A 59 -11.17 0.73 3.33
N GLN A 60 -12.19 0.17 2.67
CA GLN A 60 -13.33 0.95 2.17
C GLN A 60 -14.09 1.66 3.30
N HIS A 61 -14.28 1.02 4.44
CA HIS A 61 -14.93 1.65 5.60
C HIS A 61 -14.06 2.71 6.30
N ALA A 62 -12.75 2.62 6.13
CA ALA A 62 -11.79 3.58 6.67
C ALA A 62 -11.68 4.86 5.81
N MET A 63 -12.19 4.85 4.58
CA MET A 63 -12.17 6.00 3.66
C MET A 63 -13.39 6.87 3.87
N SER A 64 -13.21 8.19 3.85
CA SER A 64 -14.28 9.18 3.92
C SER A 64 -14.02 10.33 2.96
N GLU A 65 -15.10 10.80 2.32
CA GLU A 65 -15.10 12.01 1.50
C GLU A 65 -15.85 13.16 2.23
N ASP A 66 -16.34 12.93 3.44
CA ASP A 66 -17.00 13.96 4.23
C ASP A 66 -15.99 15.01 4.70
N PRO A 67 -16.19 16.30 4.37
CA PRO A 67 -15.24 17.37 4.71
C PRO A 67 -14.98 17.53 6.21
N ALA A 68 -15.98 17.27 7.06
CA ALA A 68 -15.80 17.37 8.50
C ALA A 68 -14.92 16.24 9.03
N THR A 69 -15.15 15.02 8.53
CA THR A 69 -14.32 13.84 8.85
C THR A 69 -12.88 14.04 8.39
N ILE A 70 -12.67 14.57 7.18
CA ILE A 70 -11.32 14.84 6.64
C ILE A 70 -10.57 15.85 7.53
N ARG A 71 -11.24 16.89 7.99
CA ARG A 71 -10.63 17.88 8.92
C ARG A 71 -10.27 17.24 10.25
N ASN A 72 -11.15 16.43 10.83
CA ASN A 72 -10.87 15.70 12.07
C ASN A 72 -9.67 14.76 11.93
N VAL A 73 -9.58 14.08 10.79
CA VAL A 73 -8.43 13.23 10.45
C VAL A 73 -7.15 14.06 10.34
N THR A 74 -7.21 15.22 9.67
CA THR A 74 -6.08 16.16 9.59
C THR A 74 -5.63 16.59 10.98
N ASP A 75 -6.56 17.01 11.83
CA ASP A 75 -6.28 17.45 13.20
C ASP A 75 -5.72 16.32 14.07
N SER A 76 -6.01 15.08 13.75
CA SER A 76 -5.41 13.92 14.43
C SER A 76 -3.94 13.68 14.03
N ILE A 77 -3.50 14.18 12.89
CA ILE A 77 -2.11 14.14 12.41
C ILE A 77 -1.35 15.38 12.91
N VAL A 78 -1.86 16.55 12.57
CA VAL A 78 -1.23 17.85 12.86
C VAL A 78 -2.28 18.96 12.80
N THR A 79 -2.14 19.98 13.62
CA THR A 79 -2.93 21.20 13.47
C THR A 79 -2.29 22.04 12.37
N ILE A 80 -3.03 22.37 11.32
CA ILE A 80 -2.54 23.09 10.14
C ILE A 80 -3.64 23.97 9.55
N GLU A 81 -3.29 25.17 9.10
CA GLU A 81 -4.19 26.05 8.37
C GLU A 81 -4.05 25.80 6.88
N ILE A 82 -5.12 25.28 6.27
CA ILE A 82 -5.17 24.96 4.84
C ILE A 82 -6.02 26.03 4.14
N PRO A 83 -5.39 26.90 3.34
CA PRO A 83 -6.10 28.01 2.70
C PRO A 83 -6.86 27.52 1.47
N PRO A 84 -7.95 28.23 1.07
CA PRO A 84 -8.52 28.07 -0.27
C PRO A 84 -7.45 28.34 -1.35
N PRO A 85 -7.53 27.65 -2.52
CA PRO A 85 -8.59 26.82 -3.03
C PRO A 85 -8.49 25.32 -2.67
N LEU A 86 -7.61 24.93 -1.73
CA LEU A 86 -7.47 23.54 -1.33
C LEU A 86 -8.69 23.08 -0.50
N GLU A 87 -9.52 22.26 -1.08
CA GLU A 87 -10.73 21.70 -0.45
C GLU A 87 -10.47 20.25 -0.01
N PRO A 88 -11.08 19.78 1.11
CA PRO A 88 -11.00 18.38 1.52
C PRO A 88 -11.53 17.46 0.42
N LYS A 89 -10.78 16.44 0.04
CA LYS A 89 -11.17 15.46 -0.99
C LYS A 89 -11.42 14.07 -0.43
N MET A 90 -10.50 13.59 0.39
CA MET A 90 -10.56 12.22 0.92
C MET A 90 -9.74 12.10 2.19
N SER A 91 -10.19 11.26 3.09
CA SER A 91 -9.36 10.78 4.20
C SER A 91 -9.38 9.26 4.28
N LEU A 92 -8.35 8.73 4.91
CA LEU A 92 -8.23 7.33 5.28
C LEU A 92 -7.79 7.28 6.75
N ASP A 93 -8.57 6.63 7.58
CA ASP A 93 -8.22 6.34 8.98
C ASP A 93 -8.34 4.84 9.22
N TRP A 94 -7.24 4.12 8.93
CA TRP A 94 -7.26 2.67 8.93
C TRP A 94 -6.79 2.11 10.26
N THR A 95 -7.71 1.37 10.89
CA THR A 95 -7.47 0.59 12.10
C THR A 95 -7.50 -0.89 11.74
N MET A 96 -6.51 -1.64 12.19
CA MET A 96 -6.45 -3.09 11.99
C MET A 96 -7.50 -3.78 12.88
N PRO A 97 -8.52 -4.45 12.30
CA PRO A 97 -9.66 -4.95 13.08
C PRO A 97 -9.31 -6.00 14.13
N ILE A 98 -8.24 -6.79 13.88
CA ILE A 98 -7.83 -7.89 14.78
C ILE A 98 -7.13 -7.37 16.03
N LEU A 99 -6.41 -6.26 15.91
CA LEU A 99 -5.59 -5.69 16.99
C LEU A 99 -6.21 -4.43 17.60
N ASP A 100 -7.34 -3.97 17.05
CA ASP A 100 -7.98 -2.68 17.38
C ASP A 100 -6.98 -1.53 17.45
N ARG A 101 -6.08 -1.51 16.48
CA ARG A 101 -4.93 -0.62 16.46
C ARG A 101 -4.90 0.21 15.19
N LYS A 102 -4.80 1.52 15.37
CA LYS A 102 -4.59 2.45 14.26
C LYS A 102 -3.24 2.18 13.60
N VAL A 103 -3.25 1.99 12.30
CA VAL A 103 -2.06 1.63 11.50
C VAL A 103 -1.60 2.81 10.66
N MET A 104 -2.56 3.49 10.03
CA MET A 104 -2.28 4.53 9.06
C MET A 104 -3.41 5.55 9.02
N THR A 105 -3.03 6.81 8.93
CA THR A 105 -3.96 7.93 8.79
C THR A 105 -3.50 8.80 7.62
N MET A 106 -4.43 9.21 6.76
CA MET A 106 -4.12 10.05 5.61
C MET A 106 -5.25 11.06 5.37
N ALA A 107 -4.89 12.26 5.00
CA ALA A 107 -5.81 13.30 4.55
C ALA A 107 -5.32 13.91 3.25
N ILE A 108 -6.22 14.07 2.29
CA ILE A 108 -5.95 14.61 0.96
C ILE A 108 -6.84 15.81 0.73
N TYR A 109 -6.21 16.90 0.33
CA TYR A 109 -6.85 18.12 -0.12
C TYR A 109 -6.45 18.40 -1.57
N GLY A 110 -7.33 19.02 -2.33
CA GLY A 110 -7.05 19.38 -3.71
C GLY A 110 -7.90 20.55 -4.19
N ASP A 111 -7.48 21.18 -5.26
CA ASP A 111 -8.32 22.17 -5.96
C ASP A 111 -9.38 21.48 -6.82
N LYS A 112 -10.30 22.28 -7.39
CA LYS A 112 -11.37 21.78 -8.28
C LYS A 112 -10.86 21.23 -9.62
N GLN A 113 -9.65 21.57 -9.99
CA GLN A 113 -9.04 21.22 -11.27
C GLN A 113 -7.96 20.13 -11.12
N ASP A 114 -7.74 19.64 -9.91
CA ASP A 114 -6.73 18.66 -9.54
C ASP A 114 -5.29 19.08 -9.93
N HIS A 115 -5.04 20.40 -9.93
CA HIS A 115 -3.74 20.96 -10.25
C HIS A 115 -2.89 21.26 -9.02
N SER A 116 -3.55 21.40 -7.89
CA SER A 116 -2.94 21.68 -6.59
C SER A 116 -3.46 20.71 -5.56
N GLY A 117 -2.61 20.31 -4.63
CA GLY A 117 -3.03 19.43 -3.55
C GLY A 117 -2.03 19.32 -2.44
N LEU A 118 -2.57 18.85 -1.34
CA LEU A 118 -1.86 18.56 -0.12
C LEU A 118 -2.20 17.16 0.35
N VAL A 119 -1.19 16.39 0.66
CA VAL A 119 -1.32 15.06 1.27
C VAL A 119 -0.62 15.09 2.61
N LEU A 120 -1.36 14.74 3.64
CA LEU A 120 -0.84 14.42 4.96
C LEU A 120 -0.95 12.93 5.17
N PHE A 121 0.11 12.32 5.64
CA PHE A 121 0.18 10.89 5.88
C PHE A 121 0.88 10.63 7.20
N GLN A 122 0.36 9.72 8.02
CA GLN A 122 0.93 9.32 9.29
C GLN A 122 0.87 7.81 9.45
N LEU A 123 1.93 7.23 9.94
CA LEU A 123 1.97 5.84 10.40
C LEU A 123 1.86 5.80 11.93
N ALA A 124 1.41 4.66 12.44
CA ALA A 124 1.51 4.42 13.88
C ALA A 124 2.99 4.41 14.31
N GLU A 125 3.25 4.86 15.53
CA GLU A 125 4.60 5.13 16.07
C GLU A 125 5.55 3.92 15.98
N ASP A 126 5.03 2.72 16.10
CA ASP A 126 5.81 1.47 16.08
C ASP A 126 5.89 0.78 14.71
N LEU A 127 5.27 1.35 13.66
CA LEU A 127 5.27 0.79 12.31
C LEU A 127 6.32 1.38 11.37
N GLY A 128 7.01 2.43 11.79
CA GLY A 128 8.06 3.02 10.97
C GLY A 128 8.85 4.12 11.68
N ASP A 129 10.03 4.37 11.20
CA ASP A 129 10.79 5.56 11.53
C ASP A 129 10.68 6.62 10.41
N ARG A 130 11.05 7.86 10.72
CA ARG A 130 10.95 9.00 9.80
C ARG A 130 11.84 8.84 8.57
N GLU A 131 13.03 8.26 8.73
CA GLU A 131 13.99 8.10 7.64
C GLU A 131 13.52 7.04 6.65
N ALA A 132 13.04 5.90 7.14
CA ALA A 132 12.47 4.84 6.30
C ALA A 132 11.25 5.35 5.53
N MET A 133 10.39 6.15 6.18
CA MET A 133 9.21 6.73 5.56
C MET A 133 9.57 7.73 4.45
N ASP A 134 10.54 8.63 4.69
CA ASP A 134 11.00 9.59 3.67
C ASP A 134 11.58 8.86 2.44
N MET A 135 12.42 7.86 2.67
CA MET A 135 13.02 7.07 1.59
C MET A 135 11.95 6.32 0.77
N GLN A 136 11.01 5.67 1.44
CA GLN A 136 9.95 4.89 0.79
C GLN A 136 9.01 5.78 -0.02
N PHE A 137 8.70 6.96 0.51
CA PHE A 137 7.87 7.94 -0.18
C PHE A 137 8.55 8.51 -1.42
N ARG A 138 9.79 8.97 -1.32
CA ARG A 138 10.55 9.44 -2.49
C ARG A 138 10.64 8.38 -3.59
N ASN A 139 10.87 7.13 -3.20
CA ASN A 139 10.86 6.02 -4.14
C ASN A 139 9.48 5.81 -4.79
N SER A 140 8.40 5.92 -4.01
CA SER A 140 7.03 5.76 -4.53
C SER A 140 6.64 6.90 -5.50
N LEU A 141 7.03 8.15 -5.21
CA LEU A 141 6.83 9.27 -6.11
C LEU A 141 7.57 9.08 -7.45
N ARG A 142 8.82 8.59 -7.40
CA ARG A 142 9.60 8.30 -8.62
C ARG A 142 9.01 7.18 -9.46
N GLN A 143 8.45 6.16 -8.80
CA GLN A 143 7.85 5.00 -9.50
C GLN A 143 6.42 5.27 -9.99
N SER A 144 5.72 6.25 -9.43
CA SER A 144 4.32 6.56 -9.75
C SER A 144 4.16 7.23 -11.12
N GLY A 145 4.56 6.55 -12.18
CA GLY A 145 4.45 7.08 -13.56
C GLY A 145 3.04 7.50 -14.00
N ARG A 146 1.99 7.18 -13.22
CA ARG A 146 0.56 7.51 -13.46
C ARG A 146 -0.05 8.46 -12.43
N SER A 147 0.66 8.79 -11.36
CA SER A 147 0.16 9.73 -10.34
C SER A 147 0.10 11.15 -10.89
N GLN A 148 -0.95 11.89 -10.54
CA GLN A 148 -1.06 13.34 -10.78
C GLN A 148 0.01 14.11 -9.99
N TRP A 149 0.48 13.49 -8.90
CA TRP A 149 1.46 14.02 -7.96
C TRP A 149 2.82 13.39 -8.27
N LYS A 150 3.70 14.12 -8.91
CA LYS A 150 5.06 13.68 -9.21
C LYS A 150 6.05 14.55 -8.47
N GLU A 151 7.15 13.92 -8.06
CA GLU A 151 8.33 14.70 -7.70
C GLU A 151 8.73 15.53 -8.93
N VAL A 152 8.65 16.84 -8.81
CA VAL A 152 9.03 17.78 -9.86
C VAL A 152 10.51 18.07 -9.67
N GLU A 153 11.26 18.11 -10.75
CA GLU A 153 12.64 18.58 -10.70
C GLU A 153 12.65 20.06 -10.29
N LEU A 154 13.03 20.30 -9.06
CA LEU A 154 13.04 21.64 -8.49
C LEU A 154 14.26 22.41 -9.01
N LYS A 155 14.04 23.52 -9.70
CA LYS A 155 15.12 24.40 -10.21
C LYS A 155 15.89 25.08 -9.11
N ALA A 156 15.21 25.36 -7.99
CA ALA A 156 15.80 25.93 -6.79
C ALA A 156 15.05 25.32 -5.59
N SER A 157 15.77 24.69 -4.69
CA SER A 157 15.21 24.16 -3.45
C SER A 157 15.90 24.81 -2.26
N GLU A 158 15.13 25.08 -1.23
CA GLU A 158 15.61 25.51 0.06
C GLU A 158 15.05 24.60 1.15
N THR A 159 15.75 24.54 2.25
CA THR A 159 15.34 23.80 3.42
C THR A 159 14.70 24.75 4.43
N PHE A 160 13.47 24.46 4.82
CA PHE A 160 12.77 25.14 5.91
C PHE A 160 12.78 24.24 7.14
N LYS A 161 13.33 24.78 8.24
CA LYS A 161 13.38 24.10 9.54
C LYS A 161 12.41 24.73 10.49
N THR A 162 11.65 23.91 11.20
CA THR A 162 10.67 24.34 12.20
C THR A 162 10.57 23.29 13.30
N GLU A 163 9.71 23.52 14.27
CA GLU A 163 9.37 22.58 15.34
C GLU A 163 7.88 22.27 15.27
N ILE A 164 7.52 20.98 15.27
CA ILE A 164 6.13 20.50 15.23
C ILE A 164 5.96 19.49 16.34
N ASN A 165 4.93 19.65 17.18
CA ASN A 165 4.70 18.82 18.36
C ASN A 165 5.96 18.65 19.25
N GLY A 166 6.75 19.73 19.44
CA GLY A 166 7.96 19.70 20.26
C GLY A 166 9.14 18.94 19.64
N SER A 167 9.06 18.60 18.36
CA SER A 167 10.12 17.87 17.64
C SER A 167 10.59 18.63 16.41
N PRO A 168 11.91 18.61 16.10
CA PRO A 168 12.43 19.26 14.91
C PRO A 168 11.85 18.62 13.64
N ALA A 169 11.44 19.47 12.71
CA ALA A 169 10.93 19.09 11.39
C ALA A 169 11.69 19.86 10.30
N GLU A 170 11.90 19.21 9.18
CA GLU A 170 12.61 19.77 8.05
C GLU A 170 11.81 19.53 6.76
N PHE A 171 11.59 20.59 6.00
CA PHE A 171 10.87 20.55 4.74
C PHE A 171 11.76 21.06 3.61
N THR A 172 11.74 20.35 2.49
CA THR A 172 12.31 20.83 1.24
C THR A 172 11.22 21.59 0.49
N LEU A 173 11.48 22.87 0.20
CA LEU A 173 10.61 23.77 -0.54
C LEU A 173 11.28 24.19 -1.82
N GLY A 174 10.58 24.19 -2.93
CA GLY A 174 11.14 24.64 -4.21
C GLY A 174 10.08 24.89 -5.28
N VAL A 175 10.54 25.51 -6.36
CA VAL A 175 9.73 25.74 -7.56
C VAL A 175 10.32 24.92 -8.70
N GLY A 176 9.46 24.23 -9.41
CA GLY A 176 9.82 23.41 -10.55
C GLY A 176 8.80 23.54 -11.68
N LYS A 177 9.00 22.75 -12.72
CA LYS A 177 8.09 22.70 -13.85
C LYS A 177 7.56 21.29 -14.00
N ASP A 178 6.24 21.15 -14.03
CA ASP A 178 5.63 19.87 -14.39
C ASP A 178 5.89 19.61 -15.87
N GLU A 179 6.63 18.54 -16.17
CA GLU A 179 7.04 18.18 -17.53
C GLU A 179 5.85 17.90 -18.47
N LYS A 180 4.73 17.39 -17.94
CA LYS A 180 3.58 17.05 -18.75
C LYS A 180 2.73 18.26 -19.15
N SER A 181 2.46 19.11 -18.18
CA SER A 181 1.60 20.29 -18.38
C SER A 181 2.38 21.55 -18.74
N GLY A 182 3.70 21.55 -18.52
CA GLY A 182 4.56 22.72 -18.68
C GLY A 182 4.31 23.80 -17.65
N ARG A 183 3.51 23.57 -16.62
CA ARG A 183 3.15 24.55 -15.60
C ARG A 183 4.25 24.67 -14.54
N GLU A 184 4.42 25.87 -14.03
CA GLU A 184 5.24 26.09 -12.86
C GLU A 184 4.46 25.70 -11.62
N VAL A 185 5.10 24.90 -10.74
CA VAL A 185 4.53 24.42 -9.50
C VAL A 185 5.49 24.73 -8.36
N ALA A 186 4.93 25.11 -7.22
CA ALA A 186 5.66 25.15 -5.95
C ALA A 186 5.39 23.84 -5.23
N GLN A 187 6.44 23.22 -4.71
CA GLN A 187 6.37 21.95 -4.00
C GLN A 187 7.03 22.08 -2.64
N ALA A 188 6.37 21.55 -1.62
CA ALA A 188 6.95 21.38 -0.30
C ALA A 188 6.79 19.92 0.15
N THR A 189 7.85 19.33 0.65
CA THR A 189 7.82 17.94 1.16
C THR A 189 8.72 17.81 2.37
N GLY A 190 8.29 17.03 3.34
CA GLY A 190 9.08 16.76 4.53
C GLY A 190 8.40 15.82 5.50
N THR A 191 9.18 15.29 6.42
CA THR A 191 8.73 14.41 7.48
C THR A 191 8.80 15.11 8.83
N PHE A 192 7.84 14.82 9.70
CA PHE A 192 7.71 15.42 11.03
C PHE A 192 7.13 14.43 12.03
N SER A 193 7.14 14.77 13.31
CA SER A 193 6.44 14.03 14.34
C SER A 193 4.99 14.47 14.37
N GLY A 194 4.09 13.64 13.86
CA GLY A 194 2.64 13.81 14.01
C GLY A 194 2.17 13.42 15.41
N LYS A 195 0.89 13.70 15.72
CA LYS A 195 0.31 13.41 17.04
C LYS A 195 0.23 11.92 17.37
N GLY A 196 0.19 11.05 16.37
CA GLY A 196 0.07 9.59 16.54
C GLY A 196 1.27 8.79 16.01
N GLY A 197 2.37 9.46 15.64
CA GLY A 197 3.59 8.82 15.14
C GLY A 197 4.26 9.60 14.01
N PRO A 198 5.22 8.99 13.30
CA PRO A 198 5.89 9.63 12.19
C PRO A 198 4.91 10.03 11.09
N ALA A 199 5.01 11.25 10.64
CA ALA A 199 4.12 11.84 9.66
C ALA A 199 4.90 12.53 8.54
N MET A 200 4.23 12.76 7.43
CA MET A 200 4.78 13.38 6.26
C MET A 200 3.77 14.33 5.63
N LEU A 201 4.29 15.43 5.11
CA LEU A 201 3.55 16.36 4.27
C LEU A 201 4.12 16.35 2.86
N PHE A 202 3.22 16.27 1.89
CA PHE A 202 3.49 16.57 0.49
C PHE A 202 2.50 17.64 0.03
N LEU A 203 3.00 18.79 -0.36
CA LEU A 203 2.24 19.91 -0.91
C LEU A 203 2.76 20.20 -2.30
N GLN A 204 1.89 20.22 -3.28
CA GLN A 204 2.19 20.67 -4.64
C GLN A 204 1.09 21.64 -5.07
N VAL A 205 1.46 22.85 -5.43
CA VAL A 205 0.51 23.88 -5.81
C VAL A 205 0.98 24.60 -7.09
N ASN A 206 0.01 25.09 -7.85
CA ASN A 206 0.31 25.91 -9.03
C ASN A 206 0.97 27.22 -8.57
N ALA A 207 2.17 27.51 -9.06
CA ALA A 207 2.93 28.70 -8.68
C ALA A 207 2.27 30.04 -9.10
N LYS A 208 1.24 29.99 -9.96
CA LYS A 208 0.42 31.17 -10.30
C LYS A 208 -0.61 31.51 -9.22
N ASP A 209 -1.12 30.48 -8.54
CA ASP A 209 -2.20 30.62 -7.57
C ASP A 209 -1.65 30.73 -6.13
N PHE A 210 -0.46 30.19 -5.91
CA PHE A 210 0.23 30.19 -4.62
C PHE A 210 1.65 30.73 -4.75
N THR A 211 1.93 31.77 -4.01
CA THR A 211 3.30 32.27 -3.87
C THR A 211 4.09 31.36 -2.92
N LYS A 212 5.41 31.41 -3.02
CA LYS A 212 6.32 30.73 -2.10
C LYS A 212 6.03 31.11 -0.63
N ASP A 213 5.73 32.39 -0.38
CA ASP A 213 5.44 32.90 0.97
C ASP A 213 4.16 32.27 1.54
N GLN A 214 3.13 32.10 0.72
CA GLN A 214 1.89 31.40 1.13
C GLN A 214 2.15 29.92 1.46
N VAL A 215 3.01 29.25 0.69
CA VAL A 215 3.43 27.87 1.03
C VAL A 215 4.19 27.85 2.35
N MET A 216 5.05 28.83 2.58
CA MET A 216 5.76 28.99 3.87
C MET A 216 4.81 29.27 5.04
N GLU A 217 3.74 30.05 4.84
CA GLU A 217 2.72 30.30 5.87
C GLU A 217 1.98 29.02 6.25
N ILE A 218 1.64 28.16 5.27
CA ILE A 218 1.06 26.84 5.53
C ILE A 218 1.99 26.02 6.43
N LEU A 219 3.29 25.94 6.08
CA LEU A 219 4.27 25.19 6.88
C LEU A 219 4.45 25.78 8.28
N LYS A 220 4.43 27.10 8.44
CA LYS A 220 4.53 27.78 9.75
C LYS A 220 3.30 27.61 10.62
N SER A 221 2.14 27.33 10.02
CA SER A 221 0.89 27.10 10.76
C SER A 221 0.84 25.73 11.45
N MET A 222 1.74 24.82 11.07
CA MET A 222 1.81 23.44 11.61
C MET A 222 2.25 23.44 13.08
N LYS A 223 1.45 22.74 13.93
CA LYS A 223 1.66 22.64 15.39
C LYS A 223 1.33 21.26 15.89
#